data_9a30d98fd7ad468a917d944fc58fd9c8
#
_entry.id   9a30d98fd7ad468a917d944fc58fd9c8
#
_cell.length_a   1.000
_cell.length_b   1.000
_cell.length_c   1.000
_cell.angle_alpha   90.00
_cell.angle_beta   90.00
_cell.angle_gamma   90.00
#
_symmetry.space_group_name_H-M   'P 1'
#
loop_
_entity.id
_entity.type
_entity.pdbx_description
1 polymer ?
#
loop_
_entity_poly.entity_id
_entity_poly.type
_entity_poly.pdbx_seq_one_letter_code
_entity_poly.pdbx_strand_id
1 'polypeptide(L)'
;LEQLERIKSSRNNEDVKKSLEKLIHCAKSGDGNLLEIAVEAARNRATLGEISDALETVFGRYKAQIKSFSGVYSKEIKNDESFEKAKQLANVFAEKEGRRPRIMIAKMGQDGHDRGAKVVATGYADVGFDVDIGPLFQTPAEAAKQAVENDVHILGVSSLAAGHKTLVPQVIEELKINTENIRKHLEIYHESLPICENLVKQLNSGVLPQLVK
;
A
#
# COMPACT_ATOMS: atom_id res chain seq x y z
N LEU A 1 -10.44 -2.42 -23.81
CA LEU A 1 -9.33 -2.83 -24.71
C LEU A 1 -9.72 -2.67 -26.17
N GLU A 2 -10.81 -3.24 -26.66
CA GLU A 2 -11.28 -3.17 -28.06
C GLU A 2 -11.39 -1.73 -28.61
N GLN A 3 -11.91 -0.79 -27.80
CA GLN A 3 -12.00 0.62 -28.21
C GLN A 3 -10.63 1.24 -28.40
N LEU A 4 -9.65 0.89 -27.58
CA LEU A 4 -8.28 1.36 -27.68
C LEU A 4 -7.59 0.82 -28.94
N GLU A 5 -7.78 -0.45 -29.25
CA GLU A 5 -7.27 -1.09 -30.47
C GLU A 5 -7.88 -0.46 -31.72
N ARG A 6 -9.18 -0.19 -31.72
CA ARG A 6 -9.85 0.52 -32.79
C ARG A 6 -9.31 1.94 -33.02
N ILE A 7 -8.98 2.67 -31.95
CA ILE A 7 -8.38 4.00 -32.05
C ILE A 7 -6.98 3.87 -32.64
N LYS A 8 -6.16 2.95 -32.16
CA LYS A 8 -4.79 2.74 -32.66
C LYS A 8 -4.73 2.32 -34.13
N SER A 9 -5.69 1.49 -34.57
CA SER A 9 -5.75 1.04 -35.97
C SER A 9 -6.27 2.12 -36.94
N SER A 10 -7.08 3.07 -36.47
CA SER A 10 -7.73 4.09 -37.31
C SER A 10 -7.01 5.45 -37.32
N ARG A 11 -5.98 5.65 -36.48
CA ARG A 11 -5.23 6.91 -36.38
C ARG A 11 -4.07 6.98 -37.37
N ASN A 12 -3.55 8.19 -37.63
CA ASN A 12 -2.30 8.37 -38.34
C ASN A 12 -1.12 8.14 -37.39
N ASN A 13 -0.44 7.01 -37.50
CA ASN A 13 0.68 6.65 -36.64
C ASN A 13 1.92 7.52 -36.85
N GLU A 14 2.13 8.11 -38.04
CA GLU A 14 3.25 9.02 -38.32
C GLU A 14 3.08 10.35 -37.56
N ASP A 15 1.85 10.90 -37.50
CA ASP A 15 1.59 12.12 -36.76
C ASP A 15 1.70 11.91 -35.23
N VAL A 16 1.28 10.74 -34.75
CA VAL A 16 1.49 10.34 -33.34
C VAL A 16 2.98 10.27 -33.04
N LYS A 17 3.77 9.59 -33.87
CA LYS A 17 5.20 9.43 -33.69
C LYS A 17 5.91 10.79 -33.65
N LYS A 18 5.61 11.67 -34.60
CA LYS A 18 6.20 13.03 -34.66
C LYS A 18 5.85 13.84 -33.38
N SER A 19 4.64 13.78 -32.91
CA SER A 19 4.24 14.51 -31.68
C SER A 19 4.89 13.95 -30.42
N LEU A 20 5.09 12.63 -30.34
CA LEU A 20 5.82 12.00 -29.23
C LEU A 20 7.34 12.32 -29.28
N GLU A 21 7.96 12.33 -30.48
CA GLU A 21 9.35 12.75 -30.64
C GLU A 21 9.55 14.22 -30.26
N LYS A 22 8.62 15.10 -30.64
CA LYS A 22 8.60 16.51 -30.22
C LYS A 22 8.49 16.66 -28.70
N LEU A 23 7.66 15.82 -28.06
CA LEU A 23 7.53 15.78 -26.60
C LEU A 23 8.83 15.35 -25.91
N ILE A 24 9.49 14.30 -26.42
CA ILE A 24 10.80 13.84 -25.94
C ILE A 24 11.85 14.95 -26.10
N HIS A 25 11.87 15.62 -27.24
CA HIS A 25 12.82 16.70 -27.49
C HIS A 25 12.62 17.85 -26.50
N CYS A 26 11.39 18.30 -26.31
CA CYS A 26 11.04 19.35 -25.35
C CYS A 26 11.43 18.95 -23.90
N ALA A 27 11.18 17.69 -23.52
CA ALA A 27 11.56 17.18 -22.21
C ALA A 27 13.09 17.17 -22.01
N LYS A 28 13.88 16.87 -23.05
CA LYS A 28 15.34 16.86 -22.99
C LYS A 28 15.97 18.25 -23.00
N SER A 29 15.46 19.15 -23.85
CA SER A 29 16.02 20.50 -24.01
C SER A 29 15.60 21.46 -22.90
N GLY A 30 14.43 21.23 -22.31
CA GLY A 30 13.78 22.18 -21.40
C GLY A 30 13.10 23.36 -22.13
N ASP A 31 13.14 23.38 -23.46
CA ASP A 31 12.55 24.44 -24.27
C ASP A 31 11.13 24.07 -24.70
N GLY A 32 10.18 24.99 -24.48
CA GLY A 32 8.79 24.81 -24.86
C GLY A 32 7.88 24.43 -23.70
N ASN A 33 6.65 24.03 -24.05
CA ASN A 33 5.61 23.67 -23.08
C ASN A 33 5.22 22.20 -23.25
N LEU A 34 5.63 21.37 -22.28
CA LEU A 34 5.34 19.93 -22.27
C LEU A 34 3.84 19.63 -22.33
N LEU A 35 3.01 20.44 -21.63
CA LEU A 35 1.57 20.23 -21.60
C LEU A 35 0.94 20.51 -22.97
N GLU A 36 1.35 21.60 -23.63
CA GLU A 36 0.87 21.95 -24.98
C GLU A 36 1.19 20.85 -25.99
N ILE A 37 2.42 20.32 -25.96
CA ILE A 37 2.87 19.25 -26.85
C ILE A 37 2.15 17.94 -26.51
N ALA A 38 1.90 17.64 -25.23
CA ALA A 38 1.14 16.48 -24.83
C ALA A 38 -0.33 16.56 -25.29
N VAL A 39 -0.93 17.76 -25.27
CA VAL A 39 -2.28 18.01 -25.83
C VAL A 39 -2.28 17.82 -27.35
N GLU A 40 -1.23 18.27 -28.06
CA GLU A 40 -1.06 18.03 -29.49
C GLU A 40 -0.99 16.52 -29.79
N ALA A 41 -0.20 15.77 -29.03
CA ALA A 41 -0.10 14.32 -29.14
C ALA A 41 -1.45 13.63 -28.89
N ALA A 42 -2.21 14.06 -27.87
CA ALA A 42 -3.54 13.54 -27.58
C ALA A 42 -4.55 13.84 -28.70
N ARG A 43 -4.47 15.03 -29.35
CA ARG A 43 -5.28 15.38 -30.53
C ARG A 43 -4.95 14.48 -31.74
N ASN A 44 -3.70 14.07 -31.89
CA ASN A 44 -3.26 13.08 -32.87
C ASN A 44 -3.61 11.64 -32.47
N ARG A 45 -4.36 11.48 -31.36
CA ARG A 45 -4.81 10.20 -30.79
C ARG A 45 -3.68 9.33 -30.24
N ALA A 46 -2.61 9.95 -29.73
CA ALA A 46 -1.70 9.25 -28.83
C ALA A 46 -2.45 8.85 -27.56
N THR A 47 -2.19 7.66 -27.05
CA THR A 47 -2.74 7.19 -25.79
C THR A 47 -2.01 7.81 -24.61
N LEU A 48 -2.65 7.84 -23.43
CA LEU A 48 -2.02 8.29 -22.20
C LEU A 48 -0.73 7.49 -21.90
N GLY A 49 -0.75 6.18 -22.17
CA GLY A 49 0.44 5.32 -22.02
C GLY A 49 1.58 5.79 -22.91
N GLU A 50 1.34 6.00 -24.21
CA GLU A 50 2.37 6.44 -25.15
C GLU A 50 2.97 7.81 -24.78
N ILE A 51 2.15 8.75 -24.28
CA ILE A 51 2.62 10.04 -23.78
C ILE A 51 3.47 9.86 -22.52
N SER A 52 3.02 9.02 -21.58
CA SER A 52 3.76 8.71 -20.35
C SER A 52 5.08 8.00 -20.66
N ASP A 53 5.07 7.01 -21.54
CA ASP A 53 6.26 6.26 -21.95
C ASP A 53 7.29 7.18 -22.60
N ALA A 54 6.84 8.12 -23.44
CA ALA A 54 7.72 9.13 -24.05
C ALA A 54 8.42 9.99 -22.98
N LEU A 55 7.69 10.46 -21.97
CA LEU A 55 8.27 11.23 -20.87
C LEU A 55 9.16 10.36 -19.95
N GLU A 56 8.81 9.10 -19.75
CA GLU A 56 9.61 8.14 -18.96
C GLU A 56 10.98 7.89 -19.55
N THR A 57 11.13 7.95 -20.90
CA THR A 57 12.45 7.82 -21.54
C THR A 57 13.43 8.93 -21.14
N VAL A 58 12.91 10.08 -20.70
CA VAL A 58 13.73 11.23 -20.30
C VAL A 58 13.88 11.33 -18.79
N PHE A 59 12.79 11.22 -18.06
CA PHE A 59 12.76 11.45 -16.62
C PHE A 59 12.88 10.16 -15.79
N GLY A 60 12.74 8.99 -16.42
CA GLY A 60 12.62 7.72 -15.74
C GLY A 60 11.31 7.60 -14.96
N ARG A 61 11.06 6.43 -14.40
CA ARG A 61 9.91 6.20 -13.53
C ARG A 61 10.29 6.40 -12.08
N TYR A 62 9.62 7.32 -11.40
CA TYR A 62 9.80 7.50 -9.97
C TYR A 62 9.34 6.25 -9.22
N LYS A 63 10.27 5.63 -8.51
CA LYS A 63 10.00 4.55 -7.56
C LYS A 63 10.10 5.12 -6.16
N ALA A 64 8.95 5.26 -5.49
CA ALA A 64 8.92 5.70 -4.11
C ALA A 64 9.66 4.68 -3.24
N GLN A 65 10.67 5.14 -2.50
CA GLN A 65 11.26 4.34 -1.43
C GLN A 65 10.36 4.48 -0.21
N ILE A 66 9.81 3.36 0.23
CA ILE A 66 9.04 3.31 1.48
C ILE A 66 10.07 3.35 2.62
N LYS A 67 10.24 4.51 3.22
CA LYS A 67 11.00 4.66 4.46
C LYS A 67 10.00 4.71 5.60
N SER A 68 10.01 3.71 6.47
CA SER A 68 9.37 3.80 7.78
C SER A 68 10.25 4.66 8.68
N PHE A 69 9.71 5.74 9.19
CA PHE A 69 10.37 6.54 10.22
C PHE A 69 9.84 6.08 11.58
N SER A 70 10.71 5.59 12.45
CA SER A 70 10.38 5.30 13.84
C SER A 70 10.86 6.44 14.75
N GLY A 71 10.19 6.61 15.89
CA GLY A 71 10.58 7.62 16.88
C GLY A 71 10.01 9.02 16.63
N VAL A 72 9.03 9.16 15.71
CA VAL A 72 8.41 10.46 15.43
C VAL A 72 7.43 10.84 16.52
N TYR A 73 6.54 9.92 16.89
CA TYR A 73 5.53 10.17 17.92
C TYR A 73 6.04 9.89 19.33
N SER A 74 6.95 8.95 19.51
CA SER A 74 7.54 8.65 20.83
C SER A 74 8.30 9.82 21.44
N LYS A 75 8.75 10.78 20.62
CA LYS A 75 9.38 12.03 21.09
C LYS A 75 8.37 13.07 21.54
N GLU A 76 7.20 13.10 20.92
CA GLU A 76 6.14 14.07 21.19
C GLU A 76 5.19 13.61 22.31
N ILE A 77 4.91 12.29 22.37
CA ILE A 77 4.00 11.67 23.36
C ILE A 77 4.82 11.28 24.61
N LYS A 78 5.43 12.26 25.26
CA LYS A 78 6.09 12.05 26.55
C LYS A 78 5.02 11.95 27.64
N ASN A 79 5.04 10.82 28.40
CA ASN A 79 4.17 10.54 29.56
C ASN A 79 2.71 10.18 29.28
N ASP A 80 2.38 9.62 28.12
CA ASP A 80 1.09 8.98 27.92
C ASP A 80 1.13 7.53 28.40
N GLU A 81 0.36 7.25 29.46
CA GLU A 81 0.29 5.92 30.08
C GLU A 81 -0.20 4.84 29.10
N SER A 82 -1.11 5.19 28.19
CA SER A 82 -1.66 4.27 27.20
C SER A 82 -0.60 3.89 26.16
N PHE A 83 0.23 4.84 25.75
CA PHE A 83 1.32 4.60 24.81
C PHE A 83 2.39 3.69 25.44
N GLU A 84 2.81 3.97 26.66
CA GLU A 84 3.79 3.14 27.38
C GLU A 84 3.25 1.73 27.65
N LYS A 85 1.96 1.59 27.99
CA LYS A 85 1.32 0.29 28.15
C LYS A 85 1.30 -0.50 26.84
N ALA A 86 0.97 0.12 25.72
CA ALA A 86 0.99 -0.53 24.41
C ALA A 86 2.40 -1.03 24.04
N LYS A 87 3.42 -0.21 24.30
CA LYS A 87 4.82 -0.56 24.08
C LYS A 87 5.29 -1.72 24.98
N GLN A 88 4.87 -1.74 26.25
CA GLN A 88 5.12 -2.85 27.15
C GLN A 88 4.49 -4.15 26.63
N LEU A 89 3.24 -4.11 26.16
CA LEU A 89 2.57 -5.28 25.59
C LEU A 89 3.30 -5.82 24.35
N ALA A 90 3.77 -4.94 23.46
CA ALA A 90 4.57 -5.33 22.30
C ALA A 90 5.90 -5.98 22.70
N ASN A 91 6.56 -5.49 23.76
CA ASN A 91 7.76 -6.09 24.30
C ASN A 91 7.50 -7.47 24.92
N VAL A 92 6.44 -7.61 25.75
CA VAL A 92 6.04 -8.90 26.33
C VAL A 92 5.71 -9.92 25.24
N PHE A 93 5.06 -9.48 24.17
CA PHE A 93 4.83 -10.34 23.01
C PHE A 93 6.15 -10.81 22.40
N ALA A 94 7.08 -9.88 22.16
CA ALA A 94 8.39 -10.19 21.59
C ALA A 94 9.22 -11.18 22.45
N GLU A 95 9.14 -11.06 23.77
CA GLU A 95 9.78 -11.99 24.71
C GLU A 95 9.18 -13.41 24.64
N LYS A 96 7.87 -13.51 24.45
CA LYS A 96 7.17 -14.81 24.38
C LYS A 96 7.30 -15.50 23.03
N GLU A 97 7.17 -14.74 21.95
CA GLU A 97 7.14 -15.26 20.58
C GLU A 97 8.52 -15.31 19.92
N GLY A 98 9.55 -14.70 20.56
CA GLY A 98 10.88 -14.59 19.99
C GLY A 98 11.02 -13.57 18.85
N ARG A 99 9.93 -12.89 18.48
CA ARG A 99 9.91 -11.83 17.47
C ARG A 99 8.87 -10.76 17.81
N ARG A 100 9.06 -9.56 17.29
CA ARG A 100 8.09 -8.47 17.50
C ARG A 100 6.75 -8.77 16.82
N PRO A 101 5.64 -8.22 17.36
CA PRO A 101 4.37 -8.29 16.65
C PRO A 101 4.51 -7.57 15.30
N ARG A 102 4.05 -8.21 14.23
CA ARG A 102 4.18 -7.70 12.86
C ARG A 102 2.81 -7.36 12.29
N ILE A 103 2.70 -6.16 11.72
CA ILE A 103 1.48 -5.65 11.10
C ILE A 103 1.77 -5.22 9.67
N MET A 104 0.90 -5.59 8.75
CA MET A 104 0.88 -5.04 7.39
C MET A 104 -0.26 -4.04 7.25
N ILE A 105 0.02 -2.84 6.72
CA ILE A 105 -0.99 -1.85 6.38
C ILE A 105 -1.30 -1.95 4.89
N ALA A 106 -2.48 -2.48 4.56
CA ALA A 106 -2.93 -2.65 3.18
C ALA A 106 -3.73 -1.44 2.68
N LYS A 107 -3.53 -1.13 1.42
CA LYS A 107 -4.23 -0.09 0.66
C LYS A 107 -4.89 -0.73 -0.54
N MET A 108 -6.19 -1.04 -0.43
CA MET A 108 -6.92 -1.82 -1.43
C MET A 108 -7.83 -0.95 -2.30
N GLY A 109 -8.08 -1.43 -3.53
CA GLY A 109 -8.96 -0.78 -4.48
C GLY A 109 -8.39 0.52 -5.05
N GLN A 110 -9.23 1.34 -5.64
CA GLN A 110 -8.84 2.62 -6.26
C GLN A 110 -8.72 3.75 -5.24
N ASP A 111 -7.86 3.56 -4.25
CA ASP A 111 -7.63 4.51 -3.16
C ASP A 111 -6.17 4.93 -3.06
N GLY A 112 -5.88 6.13 -3.56
CA GLY A 112 -4.53 6.73 -3.56
C GLY A 112 -4.18 7.55 -2.31
N HIS A 113 -5.04 7.59 -1.28
CA HIS A 113 -4.81 8.38 -0.06
C HIS A 113 -3.82 7.66 0.88
N ASP A 114 -2.53 7.78 0.61
CA ASP A 114 -1.47 7.05 1.31
C ASP A 114 -1.03 7.67 2.65
N ARG A 115 -1.33 8.95 2.89
CA ARG A 115 -0.90 9.65 4.12
C ARG A 115 -1.41 8.98 5.38
N GLY A 116 -2.69 8.60 5.43
CA GLY A 116 -3.28 7.92 6.58
C GLY A 116 -2.59 6.58 6.87
N ALA A 117 -2.31 5.79 5.85
CA ALA A 117 -1.59 4.54 5.98
C ALA A 117 -0.17 4.75 6.57
N LYS A 118 0.56 5.76 6.09
CA LYS A 118 1.91 6.10 6.57
C LYS A 118 1.91 6.59 8.02
N VAL A 119 0.93 7.44 8.40
CA VAL A 119 0.78 7.92 9.78
C VAL A 119 0.55 6.75 10.75
N VAL A 120 -0.39 5.88 10.42
CA VAL A 120 -0.71 4.70 11.24
C VAL A 120 0.48 3.74 11.31
N ALA A 121 1.15 3.48 10.19
CA ALA A 121 2.35 2.65 10.13
C ALA A 121 3.47 3.20 11.05
N THR A 122 3.71 4.51 11.02
CA THR A 122 4.69 5.15 11.90
C THR A 122 4.30 5.02 13.37
N GLY A 123 3.01 5.19 13.70
CA GLY A 123 2.51 5.02 15.07
C GLY A 123 2.72 3.59 15.59
N TYR A 124 2.41 2.57 14.80
CA TYR A 124 2.67 1.18 15.19
C TYR A 124 4.17 0.87 15.34
N ALA A 125 5.01 1.40 14.44
CA ALA A 125 6.46 1.24 14.57
C ALA A 125 7.00 1.85 15.87
N ASP A 126 6.46 3.01 16.30
CA ASP A 126 6.85 3.68 17.54
C ASP A 126 6.40 2.91 18.80
N VAL A 127 5.31 2.15 18.72
CA VAL A 127 4.84 1.25 19.78
C VAL A 127 5.67 -0.06 19.82
N GLY A 128 6.45 -0.33 18.78
CA GLY A 128 7.35 -1.49 18.75
C GLY A 128 6.88 -2.65 17.90
N PHE A 129 5.99 -2.41 16.94
CA PHE A 129 5.64 -3.37 15.90
C PHE A 129 6.67 -3.36 14.76
N ASP A 130 6.88 -4.50 14.14
CA ASP A 130 7.43 -4.57 12.79
C ASP A 130 6.30 -4.24 11.81
N VAL A 131 6.52 -3.23 10.94
CA VAL A 131 5.46 -2.70 10.09
C VAL A 131 5.81 -2.84 8.63
N ASP A 132 4.95 -3.55 7.90
CA ASP A 132 4.96 -3.60 6.44
C ASP A 132 3.89 -2.65 5.88
N ILE A 133 4.20 -1.98 4.77
CA ILE A 133 3.24 -1.17 4.03
C ILE A 133 3.04 -1.82 2.67
N GLY A 134 1.81 -2.26 2.42
CA GLY A 134 1.44 -2.81 1.11
C GLY A 134 1.45 -1.74 0.01
N PRO A 135 1.64 -2.13 -1.25
CA PRO A 135 1.53 -1.22 -2.38
C PRO A 135 0.12 -0.65 -2.49
N LEU A 136 0.01 0.49 -3.19
CA LEU A 136 -1.30 1.08 -3.50
C LEU A 136 -2.07 0.20 -4.50
N PHE A 137 -3.39 0.28 -4.43
CA PHE A 137 -4.31 -0.31 -5.40
C PHE A 137 -4.34 -1.84 -5.41
N GLN A 138 -3.95 -2.48 -4.32
CA GLN A 138 -4.07 -3.95 -4.21
C GLN A 138 -5.51 -4.41 -4.32
N THR A 139 -5.70 -5.58 -4.88
CA THR A 139 -6.93 -6.37 -4.73
C THR A 139 -6.96 -7.03 -3.35
N PRO A 140 -8.14 -7.42 -2.83
CA PRO A 140 -8.25 -8.21 -1.60
C PRO A 140 -7.41 -9.48 -1.61
N ALA A 141 -7.38 -10.20 -2.74
CA ALA A 141 -6.59 -11.42 -2.90
C ALA A 141 -5.07 -11.15 -2.82
N GLU A 142 -4.58 -10.09 -3.47
CA GLU A 142 -3.17 -9.69 -3.40
C GLU A 142 -2.77 -9.25 -1.99
N ALA A 143 -3.63 -8.49 -1.29
CA ALA A 143 -3.38 -8.07 0.07
C ALA A 143 -3.35 -9.27 1.05
N ALA A 144 -4.29 -10.19 0.93
CA ALA A 144 -4.33 -11.42 1.72
C ALA A 144 -3.11 -12.30 1.47
N LYS A 145 -2.74 -12.51 0.22
CA LYS A 145 -1.57 -13.28 -0.17
C LYS A 145 -0.29 -12.67 0.43
N GLN A 146 -0.10 -11.36 0.27
CA GLN A 146 1.09 -10.67 0.80
C GLN A 146 1.14 -10.72 2.33
N ALA A 147 0.00 -10.56 3.01
CA ALA A 147 -0.07 -10.67 4.47
C ALA A 147 0.41 -12.03 4.96
N VAL A 148 0.03 -13.09 4.26
CA VAL A 148 0.43 -14.46 4.56
C VAL A 148 1.91 -14.71 4.22
N GLU A 149 2.38 -14.27 3.05
CA GLU A 149 3.78 -14.41 2.63
C GLU A 149 4.75 -13.65 3.55
N ASN A 150 4.33 -12.49 4.06
CA ASN A 150 5.10 -11.70 5.01
C ASN A 150 4.97 -12.20 6.46
N ASP A 151 4.16 -13.23 6.69
CA ASP A 151 3.92 -13.83 8.01
C ASP A 151 3.54 -12.76 9.05
N VAL A 152 2.56 -11.92 8.72
CA VAL A 152 2.09 -10.87 9.63
C VAL A 152 1.06 -11.40 10.62
N HIS A 153 1.09 -10.89 11.83
CA HIS A 153 0.11 -11.22 12.86
C HIS A 153 -1.21 -10.45 12.67
N ILE A 154 -1.11 -9.26 12.06
CA ILE A 154 -2.24 -8.34 11.90
C ILE A 154 -2.22 -7.75 10.48
N LEU A 155 -3.39 -7.73 9.84
CA LEU A 155 -3.61 -6.97 8.62
C LEU A 155 -4.47 -5.74 8.92
N GLY A 156 -3.86 -4.56 8.84
CA GLY A 156 -4.56 -3.28 8.93
C GLY A 156 -5.01 -2.80 7.56
N VAL A 157 -6.24 -2.29 7.46
CA VAL A 157 -6.78 -1.73 6.20
C VAL A 157 -6.95 -0.24 6.34
N SER A 158 -6.28 0.53 5.48
CA SER A 158 -6.44 1.98 5.39
C SER A 158 -7.30 2.34 4.18
N SER A 159 -8.45 2.97 4.41
CA SER A 159 -9.39 3.35 3.35
C SER A 159 -9.98 4.74 3.59
N LEU A 160 -9.94 5.60 2.56
CA LEU A 160 -10.59 6.91 2.56
C LEU A 160 -11.57 7.06 1.38
N ALA A 161 -11.48 6.20 0.36
CA ALA A 161 -12.36 6.21 -0.81
C ALA A 161 -13.64 5.37 -0.65
N ALA A 162 -14.12 5.16 0.59
CA ALA A 162 -15.34 4.44 0.94
C ALA A 162 -15.45 2.97 0.47
N GLY A 163 -14.38 2.39 -0.08
CA GLY A 163 -14.35 1.00 -0.55
C GLY A 163 -14.34 -0.06 0.56
N HIS A 164 -14.13 0.34 1.82
CA HIS A 164 -13.94 -0.57 2.95
C HIS A 164 -15.15 -1.49 3.20
N LYS A 165 -16.38 -1.03 2.96
CA LYS A 165 -17.60 -1.85 3.14
C LYS A 165 -17.62 -3.10 2.26
N THR A 166 -17.00 -3.04 1.10
CA THR A 166 -16.89 -4.15 0.14
C THR A 166 -15.57 -4.89 0.28
N LEU A 167 -14.46 -4.15 0.34
CA LEU A 167 -13.11 -4.72 0.26
C LEU A 167 -12.68 -5.41 1.56
N VAL A 168 -13.13 -4.93 2.73
CA VAL A 168 -12.79 -5.57 4.00
C VAL A 168 -13.41 -6.96 4.14
N PRO A 169 -14.71 -7.17 3.90
CA PRO A 169 -15.26 -8.52 3.87
C PRO A 169 -14.54 -9.45 2.87
N GLN A 170 -14.21 -8.94 1.68
CA GLN A 170 -13.52 -9.73 0.67
C GLN A 170 -12.12 -10.16 1.12
N VAL A 171 -11.32 -9.25 1.70
CA VAL A 171 -9.98 -9.64 2.18
C VAL A 171 -10.04 -10.61 3.36
N ILE A 172 -11.08 -10.55 4.20
CA ILE A 172 -11.28 -11.53 5.27
C ILE A 172 -11.54 -12.93 4.69
N GLU A 173 -12.36 -13.04 3.65
CA GLU A 173 -12.61 -14.34 2.98
C GLU A 173 -11.33 -14.86 2.30
N GLU A 174 -10.58 -14.01 1.62
CA GLU A 174 -9.30 -14.38 1.00
C GLU A 174 -8.26 -14.83 2.04
N LEU A 175 -8.20 -14.18 3.20
CA LEU A 175 -7.34 -14.60 4.30
C LEU A 175 -7.73 -15.97 4.84
N LYS A 176 -9.03 -16.27 4.99
CA LYS A 176 -9.50 -17.59 5.42
C LYS A 176 -9.07 -18.67 4.44
N ILE A 177 -9.28 -18.45 3.13
CA ILE A 177 -8.89 -19.38 2.08
C ILE A 177 -7.38 -19.64 2.12
N ASN A 178 -6.57 -18.59 2.19
CA ASN A 178 -5.11 -18.71 2.25
C ASN A 178 -4.66 -19.39 3.54
N THR A 179 -5.27 -19.08 4.69
CA THR A 179 -4.94 -19.69 5.98
C THR A 179 -5.35 -21.16 6.04
N GLU A 180 -6.49 -21.55 5.47
CA GLU A 180 -6.90 -22.94 5.38
C GLU A 180 -5.97 -23.77 4.49
N ASN A 181 -5.51 -23.18 3.39
CA ASN A 181 -4.52 -23.80 2.52
C ASN A 181 -3.19 -24.02 3.25
N ILE A 182 -2.77 -23.08 4.10
CA ILE A 182 -1.56 -23.22 4.92
C ILE A 182 -1.79 -24.22 6.07
N ARG A 183 -2.94 -24.19 6.73
CA ARG A 183 -3.28 -25.16 7.80
C ARG A 183 -3.25 -26.60 7.31
N LYS A 184 -3.69 -26.87 6.08
CA LYS A 184 -3.56 -28.19 5.46
C LYS A 184 -2.10 -28.61 5.25
N HIS A 185 -1.17 -27.65 5.20
CA HIS A 185 0.28 -27.91 5.08
C HIS A 185 1.03 -27.80 6.42
N LEU A 186 0.40 -27.22 7.47
CA LEU A 186 1.00 -26.90 8.76
C LEU A 186 0.20 -27.48 9.93
N GLU A 187 -0.07 -28.78 9.93
CA GLU A 187 -0.61 -29.47 11.14
C GLU A 187 0.32 -29.41 12.37
N ILE A 188 1.37 -28.60 12.33
CA ILE A 188 2.50 -28.64 13.30
C ILE A 188 2.54 -27.44 14.28
N TYR A 189 1.76 -26.34 14.10
CA TYR A 189 1.88 -25.13 14.97
C TYR A 189 0.62 -24.75 15.72
N HIS A 190 0.17 -25.62 16.62
CA HIS A 190 -1.08 -25.41 17.38
C HIS A 190 -0.96 -24.49 18.63
N GLU A 191 0.20 -24.01 19.01
CA GLU A 191 0.38 -23.33 20.32
C GLU A 191 0.36 -21.79 20.29
N SER A 192 0.57 -21.12 19.15
CA SER A 192 0.66 -19.66 19.08
C SER A 192 -0.67 -18.92 18.85
N LEU A 193 -1.70 -19.60 18.35
CA LEU A 193 -3.01 -19.01 18.04
C LEU A 193 -3.72 -18.31 19.23
N PRO A 194 -3.75 -18.85 20.46
CA PRO A 194 -4.45 -18.23 21.59
C PRO A 194 -3.84 -16.88 22.02
N ILE A 195 -2.55 -16.67 21.80
CA ILE A 195 -1.85 -15.44 22.20
C ILE A 195 -2.18 -14.31 21.24
N CYS A 196 -2.23 -14.59 19.93
CA CYS A 196 -2.63 -13.62 18.91
C CYS A 196 -4.09 -13.20 19.06
N GLU A 197 -5.00 -14.13 19.35
CA GLU A 197 -6.42 -13.81 19.63
C GLU A 197 -6.58 -12.93 20.87
N ASN A 198 -5.78 -13.15 21.89
CA ASN A 198 -5.83 -12.36 23.12
C ASN A 198 -5.25 -10.94 22.89
N LEU A 199 -4.19 -10.81 22.08
CA LEU A 199 -3.62 -9.52 21.71
C LEU A 199 -4.62 -8.71 20.86
N VAL A 200 -5.24 -9.33 19.87
CA VAL A 200 -6.27 -8.71 19.02
C VAL A 200 -7.49 -8.29 19.85
N LYS A 201 -7.93 -9.12 20.82
CA LYS A 201 -9.01 -8.75 21.74
C LYS A 201 -8.63 -7.59 22.65
N GLN A 202 -7.38 -7.54 23.12
CA GLN A 202 -6.88 -6.42 23.94
C GLN A 202 -6.71 -5.14 23.13
N LEU A 203 -6.24 -5.22 21.88
CA LEU A 203 -6.16 -4.10 20.95
C LEU A 203 -7.54 -3.57 20.56
N ASN A 204 -8.53 -4.46 20.38
CA ASN A 204 -9.92 -4.09 20.09
C ASN A 204 -10.69 -3.57 21.34
N SER A 205 -10.20 -3.83 22.54
CA SER A 205 -10.86 -3.39 23.78
C SER A 205 -10.57 -1.95 24.21
N GLY A 206 -9.95 -1.14 23.36
CA GLY A 206 -9.97 0.32 23.53
C GLY A 206 -8.64 1.01 23.77
N VAL A 207 -7.51 0.34 23.62
CA VAL A 207 -6.18 0.97 23.83
C VAL A 207 -5.72 1.78 22.60
N LEU A 208 -6.17 1.45 21.41
CA LEU A 208 -5.78 2.13 20.16
C LEU A 208 -6.83 3.04 19.47
N PRO A 209 -8.15 2.99 19.75
CA PRO A 209 -9.10 3.87 19.06
C PRO A 209 -8.92 5.37 19.34
N GLN A 210 -8.14 5.76 20.34
CA GLN A 210 -7.90 7.18 20.68
C GLN A 210 -6.75 7.80 19.87
N LEU A 211 -5.93 6.99 19.17
CA LEU A 211 -4.85 7.47 18.30
C LEU A 211 -5.30 7.78 16.87
N VAL A 212 -6.57 7.52 16.53
CA VAL A 212 -7.13 7.65 15.16
C VAL A 212 -8.30 8.65 15.13
N LYS A 213 -8.33 9.64 16.01
CA LYS A 213 -9.24 10.78 15.87
C LYS A 213 -8.53 11.99 15.31
#